data_ad57496100b4a15a177ed34541449b65
#
_entry.id   ad57496100b4a15a177ed34541449b65
#
_cell.length_a   1.000
_cell.length_b   1.000
_cell.length_c   1.000
_cell.angle_alpha   90.00
_cell.angle_beta   90.00
_cell.angle_gamma   90.00
#
_symmetry.space_group_name_H-M   'P 1'
#
loop_
_entity.id
_entity.type
_entity.pdbx_description
1 polymer ?
#
loop_
_entity_poly.entity_id
_entity_poly.type
_entity_poly.pdbx_seq_one_letter_code
_entity_poly.pdbx_strand_id
1 'polypeptide(L)'
;MDKVDLDKLEDNINSDLKKQLISSRVLMNGFRFIDEASRRTPAYSDPLFVPFYYYLGKYVKPKTVVEMGFRLGLFSGSFFKSCSTVDYFFAFQNKPEVFYSPRLAKANIKQSYKGLMDFYVGSVLDDVFVDKLSYKNWDLVIINEEESYDTHRTYLDYVWSNVSHEGLVVMDYVNSHKPAGDALVDFCKGNNRDPIFLKTRYGVGIVKK
;
A
#
# COMPACT_ATOMS: atom_id res chain seq x y z
N MET A 1 5.93 -15.21 -5.52
CA MET A 1 6.20 -14.77 -4.12
C MET A 1 6.34 -16.01 -3.24
N ASP A 2 7.26 -16.00 -2.27
CA ASP A 2 7.32 -17.09 -1.28
C ASP A 2 6.03 -17.08 -0.45
N LYS A 3 5.66 -18.27 0.06
CA LYS A 3 4.42 -18.39 0.86
C LYS A 3 4.52 -17.51 2.12
N VAL A 4 3.65 -16.51 2.23
CA VAL A 4 3.55 -15.63 3.39
C VAL A 4 2.59 -16.25 4.41
N ASP A 5 3.09 -16.48 5.59
CA ASP A 5 2.30 -16.85 6.76
C ASP A 5 1.82 -15.57 7.44
N LEU A 6 0.50 -15.31 7.43
CA LEU A 6 -0.07 -14.05 7.93
C LEU A 6 0.16 -13.87 9.43
N ASP A 7 0.05 -14.92 10.24
CA ASP A 7 0.23 -14.82 11.68
C ASP A 7 1.67 -14.42 12.01
N LYS A 8 2.63 -15.06 11.35
CA LYS A 8 4.05 -14.68 11.47
C LYS A 8 4.35 -13.29 10.94
N LEU A 9 3.67 -12.87 9.86
CA LEU A 9 3.81 -11.53 9.32
C LEU A 9 3.34 -10.50 10.33
N GLU A 10 2.17 -10.71 10.93
CA GLU A 10 1.61 -9.85 11.97
C GLU A 10 2.54 -9.74 13.17
N ASP A 11 2.97 -10.88 13.73
CA ASP A 11 3.86 -10.93 14.89
C ASP A 11 5.20 -10.22 14.63
N ASN A 12 5.81 -10.47 13.48
CA ASN A 12 7.08 -9.86 13.11
C ASN A 12 6.96 -8.35 12.96
N ILE A 13 5.94 -7.86 12.23
CA ILE A 13 5.71 -6.43 12.04
C ILE A 13 5.42 -5.76 13.39
N ASN A 14 4.50 -6.31 14.19
CA ASN A 14 4.16 -5.76 15.49
C ASN A 14 5.37 -5.73 16.45
N SER A 15 6.19 -6.78 16.45
CA SER A 15 7.44 -6.83 17.23
C SER A 15 8.42 -5.74 16.82
N ASP A 16 8.64 -5.55 15.52
CA ASP A 16 9.57 -4.56 15.00
C ASP A 16 9.06 -3.12 15.20
N LEU A 17 7.75 -2.89 15.01
CA LEU A 17 7.12 -1.60 15.31
C LEU A 17 7.21 -1.26 16.81
N LYS A 18 6.98 -2.23 17.68
CA LYS A 18 7.09 -2.04 19.13
C LYS A 18 8.51 -1.68 19.57
N LYS A 19 9.53 -2.24 18.94
CA LYS A 19 10.95 -1.92 19.21
C LYS A 19 11.35 -0.54 18.70
N GLN A 20 10.57 0.06 17.81
CA GLN A 20 10.85 1.37 17.20
C GLN A 20 12.28 1.51 16.65
N LEU A 21 12.81 0.44 16.05
CA LEU A 21 14.18 0.38 15.55
C LEU A 21 14.48 1.37 14.44
N ILE A 22 13.45 1.83 13.73
CA ILE A 22 13.57 2.82 12.66
C ILE A 22 12.44 3.83 12.77
N SER A 23 12.76 5.11 12.64
CA SER A 23 11.76 6.19 12.72
C SER A 23 11.32 6.66 11.34
N SER A 24 10.11 7.21 11.26
CA SER A 24 9.58 7.86 10.05
C SER A 24 10.53 8.90 9.50
N ARG A 25 11.17 9.70 10.37
CA ARG A 25 12.14 10.72 9.96
C ARG A 25 13.34 10.12 9.20
N VAL A 26 13.88 8.99 9.67
CA VAL A 26 14.99 8.29 8.99
C VAL A 26 14.53 7.72 7.66
N LEU A 27 13.35 7.12 7.61
CA LEU A 27 12.79 6.54 6.39
C LEU A 27 12.48 7.60 5.33
N MET A 28 12.01 8.77 5.75
CA MET A 28 11.67 9.86 4.82
C MET A 28 12.83 10.79 4.50
N ASN A 29 14.01 10.56 5.07
CA ASN A 29 15.17 11.40 4.80
C ASN A 29 15.50 11.42 3.30
N GLY A 30 15.68 12.62 2.77
CA GLY A 30 15.92 12.87 1.34
C GLY A 30 14.65 12.96 0.48
N PHE A 31 13.47 12.58 0.97
CA PHE A 31 12.23 12.74 0.22
C PHE A 31 11.83 14.23 0.15
N ARG A 32 11.22 14.61 -0.96
CA ARG A 32 10.79 15.99 -1.21
C ARG A 32 9.40 16.26 -0.64
N PHE A 33 9.17 17.46 -0.16
CA PHE A 33 7.87 17.96 0.33
C PHE A 33 7.29 17.23 1.55
N ILE A 34 8.14 16.68 2.42
CA ILE A 34 7.72 15.95 3.61
C ILE A 34 6.90 16.83 4.56
N ASP A 35 7.36 18.06 4.83
CA ASP A 35 6.69 18.95 5.78
C ASP A 35 5.28 19.31 5.33
N GLU A 36 5.09 19.52 4.03
CA GLU A 36 3.77 19.78 3.46
C GLU A 36 2.89 18.54 3.45
N ALA A 37 3.47 17.38 3.11
CA ALA A 37 2.79 16.10 3.16
C ALA A 37 2.30 15.77 4.57
N SER A 38 3.12 15.99 5.59
CA SER A 38 2.76 15.74 6.99
C SER A 38 1.63 16.63 7.49
N ARG A 39 1.54 17.87 7.00
CA ARG A 39 0.43 18.79 7.32
C ARG A 39 -0.89 18.37 6.68
N ARG A 40 -0.85 17.81 5.47
CA ARG A 40 -2.04 17.45 4.68
C ARG A 40 -2.48 16.01 4.88
N THR A 41 -1.54 15.15 5.20
CA THR A 41 -1.79 13.72 5.44
C THR A 41 -1.18 13.36 6.79
N PRO A 42 -1.96 13.47 7.88
CA PRO A 42 -1.46 13.21 9.23
C PRO A 42 -0.82 11.82 9.41
N ALA A 43 -1.16 10.85 8.56
CA ALA A 43 -0.54 9.53 8.56
C ALA A 43 0.99 9.59 8.38
N TYR A 44 1.53 10.58 7.67
CA TYR A 44 2.99 10.72 7.51
C TYR A 44 3.70 11.15 8.81
N SER A 45 2.98 11.78 9.73
CA SER A 45 3.50 12.13 11.05
C SER A 45 3.32 11.01 12.09
N ASP A 46 2.57 9.96 11.76
CA ASP A 46 2.40 8.80 12.64
C ASP A 46 3.74 8.04 12.75
N PRO A 47 4.26 7.84 13.98
CA PRO A 47 5.54 7.16 14.19
C PRO A 47 5.54 5.69 13.75
N LEU A 48 4.37 5.09 13.58
CA LEU A 48 4.23 3.67 13.22
C LEU A 48 3.83 3.45 11.76
N PHE A 49 3.16 4.42 11.12
CA PHE A 49 2.55 4.22 9.81
C PHE A 49 3.59 4.09 8.68
N VAL A 50 4.57 5.00 8.63
CA VAL A 50 5.66 4.93 7.65
C VAL A 50 6.61 3.73 7.93
N PRO A 51 7.03 3.47 9.18
CA PRO A 51 7.78 2.25 9.51
C PRO A 51 7.06 0.95 9.16
N PHE A 52 5.73 0.90 9.28
CA PHE A 52 4.96 -0.26 8.84
C PHE A 52 5.29 -0.65 7.39
N TYR A 53 5.30 0.30 6.45
CA TYR A 53 5.63 0.02 5.05
C TYR A 53 7.06 -0.49 4.86
N TYR A 54 8.00 0.02 5.63
CA TYR A 54 9.37 -0.52 5.63
C TYR A 54 9.37 -2.00 6.07
N TYR A 55 8.70 -2.33 7.16
CA TYR A 55 8.66 -3.71 7.64
C TYR A 55 7.83 -4.62 6.72
N LEU A 56 6.76 -4.12 6.13
CA LEU A 56 6.03 -4.86 5.10
C LEU A 56 6.96 -5.27 3.96
N GLY A 57 7.76 -4.34 3.43
CA GLY A 57 8.75 -4.63 2.38
C GLY A 57 9.83 -5.63 2.80
N LYS A 58 10.26 -5.56 4.07
CA LYS A 58 11.25 -6.48 4.64
C LYS A 58 10.76 -7.94 4.65
N TYR A 59 9.47 -8.15 4.91
CA TYR A 59 8.93 -9.48 5.13
C TYR A 59 8.18 -10.08 3.95
N VAL A 60 7.51 -9.28 3.11
CA VAL A 60 6.66 -9.79 2.02
C VAL A 60 7.45 -10.10 0.74
N LYS A 61 8.41 -9.28 0.35
CA LYS A 61 9.31 -9.48 -0.81
C LYS A 61 8.58 -9.81 -2.13
N PRO A 62 7.58 -9.03 -2.55
CA PRO A 62 6.83 -9.28 -3.77
C PRO A 62 7.66 -9.00 -5.03
N LYS A 63 7.21 -9.52 -6.18
CA LYS A 63 7.75 -9.22 -7.52
C LYS A 63 6.96 -8.12 -8.21
N THR A 64 5.65 -8.10 -8.02
CA THR A 64 4.76 -7.09 -8.59
C THR A 64 3.98 -6.40 -7.50
N VAL A 65 4.04 -5.07 -7.47
CA VAL A 65 3.32 -4.22 -6.51
C VAL A 65 2.40 -3.27 -7.26
N VAL A 66 1.16 -3.17 -6.82
CA VAL A 66 0.18 -2.17 -7.26
C VAL A 66 -0.22 -1.30 -6.09
N GLU A 67 -0.15 0.02 -6.23
CA GLU A 67 -0.57 0.98 -5.22
C GLU A 67 -1.68 1.87 -5.77
N MET A 68 -2.78 1.95 -5.05
CA MET A 68 -3.88 2.87 -5.28
C MET A 68 -3.79 3.97 -4.24
N GLY A 69 -3.64 5.22 -4.69
CA GLY A 69 -3.39 6.36 -3.81
C GLY A 69 -1.91 6.62 -3.52
N PHE A 70 -1.08 6.76 -4.56
CA PHE A 70 0.38 6.94 -4.40
C PHE A 70 0.77 8.30 -3.80
N ARG A 71 -0.08 9.31 -3.89
CA ARG A 71 0.14 10.66 -3.34
C ARG A 71 1.55 11.19 -3.68
N LEU A 72 2.42 11.37 -2.67
CA LEU A 72 3.82 11.77 -2.86
C LEU A 72 4.80 10.59 -2.90
N GLY A 73 4.32 9.36 -2.89
CA GLY A 73 5.16 8.15 -2.95
C GLY A 73 6.01 7.90 -1.70
N LEU A 74 5.62 8.45 -0.54
CA LEU A 74 6.43 8.33 0.68
C LEU A 74 6.30 6.93 1.29
N PHE A 75 5.13 6.33 1.23
CA PHE A 75 4.92 4.97 1.72
C PHE A 75 5.66 3.96 0.85
N SER A 76 5.43 3.99 -0.47
CA SER A 76 6.15 3.14 -1.40
C SER A 76 7.66 3.35 -1.35
N GLY A 77 8.11 4.59 -1.22
CA GLY A 77 9.53 4.89 -1.04
C GLY A 77 10.11 4.25 0.22
N SER A 78 9.34 4.23 1.33
CA SER A 78 9.76 3.58 2.57
C SER A 78 9.76 2.06 2.44
N PHE A 79 8.75 1.49 1.76
CA PHE A 79 8.67 0.08 1.41
C PHE A 79 9.91 -0.37 0.61
N PHE A 80 10.28 0.37 -0.43
CA PHE A 80 11.42 0.03 -1.28
C PHE A 80 12.79 0.19 -0.59
N LYS A 81 12.88 0.88 0.53
CA LYS A 81 14.13 0.92 1.33
C LYS A 81 14.49 -0.45 1.94
N SER A 82 13.53 -1.33 2.08
CA SER A 82 13.72 -2.69 2.63
C SER A 82 13.45 -3.80 1.63
N CYS A 83 12.79 -3.49 0.50
CA CYS A 83 12.39 -4.46 -0.50
C CYS A 83 13.12 -4.23 -1.83
N SER A 84 13.98 -5.16 -2.22
CA SER A 84 14.72 -5.11 -3.49
C SER A 84 14.22 -6.15 -4.51
N THR A 85 13.16 -6.90 -4.20
CA THR A 85 12.68 -8.01 -5.03
C THR A 85 11.68 -7.60 -6.09
N VAL A 86 11.17 -6.36 -6.04
CA VAL A 86 10.13 -5.88 -6.95
C VAL A 86 10.70 -5.60 -8.32
N ASP A 87 10.13 -6.25 -9.34
CA ASP A 87 10.46 -6.03 -10.74
C ASP A 87 9.57 -4.95 -11.36
N TYR A 88 8.29 -4.90 -10.94
CA TYR A 88 7.28 -3.98 -11.47
C TYR A 88 6.50 -3.29 -10.35
N PHE A 89 6.40 -1.98 -10.45
CA PHE A 89 5.58 -1.15 -9.59
C PHE A 89 4.60 -0.30 -10.40
N PHE A 90 3.32 -0.47 -10.15
CA PHE A 90 2.24 0.32 -10.75
C PHE A 90 1.58 1.16 -9.68
N ALA A 91 1.38 2.44 -9.96
CA ALA A 91 0.77 3.35 -9.01
C ALA A 91 -0.36 4.15 -9.66
N PHE A 92 -1.49 4.21 -8.99
CA PHE A 92 -2.70 4.90 -9.42
C PHE A 92 -3.09 5.99 -8.44
N GLN A 93 -3.60 7.10 -8.94
CA GLN A 93 -4.18 8.18 -8.17
C GLN A 93 -5.51 8.56 -8.79
N ASN A 94 -6.61 8.19 -8.14
CA ASN A 94 -7.96 8.39 -8.68
C ASN A 94 -8.29 9.87 -8.88
N LYS A 95 -7.95 10.70 -7.90
CA LYS A 95 -8.21 12.16 -7.96
C LYS A 95 -6.91 12.93 -8.18
N PRO A 96 -6.81 13.73 -9.26
CA PRO A 96 -5.68 14.63 -9.42
C PRO A 96 -5.79 15.73 -8.36
N GLU A 97 -5.00 15.66 -7.34
CA GLU A 97 -4.84 16.77 -6.39
C GLU A 97 -3.61 17.60 -6.79
N VAL A 98 -3.69 18.92 -6.59
CA VAL A 98 -2.64 19.88 -6.98
C VAL A 98 -1.26 19.52 -6.43
N PHE A 99 -1.22 18.78 -5.31
CA PHE A 99 0.02 18.39 -4.63
C PHE A 99 0.45 16.95 -4.90
N TYR A 100 -0.39 16.13 -5.52
CA TYR A 100 -0.06 14.73 -5.84
C TYR A 100 0.38 14.63 -7.29
N SER A 101 1.67 14.76 -7.49
CA SER A 101 2.27 14.74 -8.82
C SER A 101 2.97 13.41 -9.05
N PRO A 102 2.64 12.69 -10.13
CA PRO A 102 3.38 11.49 -10.54
C PRO A 102 4.89 11.74 -10.64
N ARG A 103 5.28 12.96 -11.06
CA ARG A 103 6.69 13.36 -11.13
C ARG A 103 7.37 13.40 -9.77
N LEU A 104 6.68 13.94 -8.74
CA LEU A 104 7.23 14.03 -7.38
C LEU A 104 7.26 12.66 -6.71
N ALA A 105 6.17 11.89 -6.82
CA ALA A 105 6.12 10.53 -6.32
C ALA A 105 7.23 9.67 -6.93
N LYS A 106 7.39 9.71 -8.25
CA LYS A 106 8.46 9.03 -8.97
C LYS A 106 9.85 9.47 -8.49
N ALA A 107 10.06 10.76 -8.24
CA ALA A 107 11.34 11.28 -7.74
C ALA A 107 11.65 10.78 -6.32
N ASN A 108 10.65 10.69 -5.44
CA ASN A 108 10.82 10.16 -4.09
C ASN A 108 11.11 8.66 -4.11
N ILE A 109 10.33 7.89 -4.86
CA ILE A 109 10.48 6.42 -4.94
C ILE A 109 11.81 6.03 -5.59
N LYS A 110 12.27 6.74 -6.62
CA LYS A 110 13.55 6.49 -7.30
C LYS A 110 14.78 6.55 -6.40
N GLN A 111 14.67 7.12 -5.21
CA GLN A 111 15.76 7.11 -4.24
C GLN A 111 16.04 5.70 -3.70
N SER A 112 15.02 4.85 -3.68
CA SER A 112 15.09 3.51 -3.10
C SER A 112 14.81 2.40 -4.11
N TYR A 113 14.12 2.69 -5.21
CA TYR A 113 13.69 1.71 -6.21
C TYR A 113 14.30 1.98 -7.59
N LYS A 114 14.83 0.95 -8.23
CA LYS A 114 15.49 1.01 -9.55
C LYS A 114 14.77 0.21 -10.64
N GLY A 115 13.72 -0.53 -10.29
CA GLY A 115 12.94 -1.33 -11.23
C GLY A 115 12.02 -0.51 -12.13
N LEU A 116 11.18 -1.20 -12.88
CA LEU A 116 10.19 -0.59 -13.76
C LEU A 116 9.03 -0.01 -12.95
N MET A 117 8.66 1.25 -13.21
CA MET A 117 7.57 1.92 -12.51
C MET A 117 6.73 2.76 -13.46
N ASP A 118 5.42 2.58 -13.35
CA ASP A 118 4.42 3.34 -14.09
C ASP A 118 3.45 4.03 -13.12
N PHE A 119 3.15 5.29 -13.42
CA PHE A 119 2.23 6.13 -12.64
C PHE A 119 1.10 6.61 -13.51
N TYR A 120 -0.11 6.43 -13.02
CA TYR A 120 -1.33 6.78 -13.71
C TYR A 120 -2.19 7.70 -12.86
N VAL A 121 -2.78 8.71 -13.50
CA VAL A 121 -3.85 9.51 -12.90
C VAL A 121 -5.16 9.04 -13.52
N GLY A 122 -6.01 8.47 -12.70
CA GLY A 122 -7.24 7.81 -13.07
C GLY A 122 -7.53 6.61 -12.18
N SER A 123 -8.71 6.05 -12.28
CA SER A 123 -9.09 4.86 -11.54
C SER A 123 -8.43 3.62 -12.13
N VAL A 124 -8.03 2.69 -11.26
CA VAL A 124 -7.60 1.35 -11.68
C VAL A 124 -8.71 0.59 -12.44
N LEU A 125 -9.95 1.05 -12.31
CA LEU A 125 -11.12 0.48 -13.00
C LEU A 125 -11.32 1.05 -14.41
N ASP A 126 -10.55 2.06 -14.83
CA ASP A 126 -10.66 2.63 -16.17
C ASP A 126 -10.17 1.61 -17.22
N ASP A 127 -10.95 1.39 -18.28
CA ASP A 127 -10.67 0.40 -19.34
C ASP A 127 -9.25 0.51 -19.91
N VAL A 128 -8.74 1.74 -20.03
CA VAL A 128 -7.37 2.00 -20.53
C VAL A 128 -6.28 1.31 -19.70
N PHE A 129 -6.56 1.04 -18.41
CA PHE A 129 -5.59 0.42 -17.51
C PHE A 129 -5.84 -1.06 -17.32
N VAL A 130 -7.08 -1.51 -17.46
CA VAL A 130 -7.47 -2.92 -17.32
C VAL A 130 -6.64 -3.78 -18.27
N ASP A 131 -6.51 -3.40 -19.53
CA ASP A 131 -5.73 -4.15 -20.52
C ASP A 131 -4.23 -4.20 -20.20
N LYS A 132 -3.68 -3.12 -19.64
CA LYS A 132 -2.24 -3.06 -19.29
C LYS A 132 -1.89 -3.88 -18.07
N LEU A 133 -2.85 -4.09 -17.17
CA LEU A 133 -2.65 -4.78 -15.90
C LEU A 133 -3.10 -6.24 -15.93
N SER A 134 -4.01 -6.61 -16.85
CA SER A 134 -4.61 -7.96 -16.93
C SER A 134 -3.62 -9.10 -17.17
N TYR A 135 -2.43 -8.79 -17.68
CA TYR A 135 -1.41 -9.81 -17.98
C TYR A 135 -0.45 -10.13 -16.83
N LYS A 136 -0.64 -9.53 -15.65
CA LYS A 136 0.32 -9.70 -14.54
C LYS A 136 -0.40 -10.15 -13.28
N ASN A 137 0.09 -11.22 -12.68
CA ASN A 137 -0.30 -11.61 -11.33
C ASN A 137 0.29 -10.60 -10.35
N TRP A 138 -0.56 -9.95 -9.56
CA TRP A 138 -0.13 -8.97 -8.57
C TRP A 138 0.19 -9.67 -7.25
N ASP A 139 1.41 -9.52 -6.76
CA ASP A 139 1.81 -10.15 -5.50
C ASP A 139 1.39 -9.33 -4.29
N LEU A 140 1.38 -8.01 -4.43
CA LEU A 140 0.99 -7.08 -3.38
C LEU A 140 0.17 -5.94 -3.98
N VAL A 141 -1.03 -5.73 -3.42
CA VAL A 141 -1.85 -4.56 -3.71
C VAL A 141 -1.98 -3.72 -2.45
N ILE A 142 -1.76 -2.42 -2.57
CA ILE A 142 -1.93 -1.44 -1.49
C ILE A 142 -3.06 -0.50 -1.87
N ILE A 143 -4.11 -0.42 -1.06
CA ILE A 143 -5.22 0.50 -1.21
C ILE A 143 -5.09 1.59 -0.13
N ASN A 144 -4.62 2.76 -0.55
CA ASN A 144 -4.32 3.90 0.30
C ASN A 144 -5.17 5.12 -0.12
N GLU A 145 -6.46 4.92 -0.27
CA GLU A 145 -7.44 5.95 -0.62
C GLU A 145 -8.58 5.99 0.39
N GLU A 146 -9.14 7.19 0.61
CA GLU A 146 -10.31 7.40 1.45
C GLU A 146 -11.52 7.57 0.53
N GLU A 147 -12.22 6.48 0.24
CA GLU A 147 -13.36 6.44 -0.67
C GLU A 147 -14.62 5.90 0.02
N SER A 148 -15.76 5.89 -0.68
CA SER A 148 -16.99 5.32 -0.15
C SER A 148 -16.88 3.81 0.06
N TYR A 149 -17.78 3.24 0.85
CA TYR A 149 -17.89 1.79 1.03
C TYR A 149 -18.02 1.06 -0.31
N ASP A 150 -18.90 1.53 -1.20
CA ASP A 150 -19.15 0.90 -2.49
C ASP A 150 -17.92 0.96 -3.41
N THR A 151 -17.19 2.08 -3.39
CA THR A 151 -15.94 2.22 -4.13
C THR A 151 -14.89 1.25 -3.62
N HIS A 152 -14.72 1.14 -2.29
CA HIS A 152 -13.78 0.17 -1.70
C HIS A 152 -14.17 -1.27 -2.02
N ARG A 153 -15.46 -1.60 -1.98
CA ARG A 153 -15.93 -2.94 -2.38
C ARG A 153 -15.59 -3.24 -3.84
N THR A 154 -15.86 -2.29 -4.74
CA THR A 154 -15.53 -2.44 -6.16
C THR A 154 -14.02 -2.62 -6.38
N TYR A 155 -13.19 -1.85 -5.67
CA TYR A 155 -11.74 -2.02 -5.73
C TYR A 155 -11.31 -3.40 -5.24
N LEU A 156 -11.81 -3.85 -4.09
CA LEU A 156 -11.48 -5.15 -3.54
C LEU A 156 -11.87 -6.31 -4.48
N ASP A 157 -13.07 -6.27 -5.05
CA ASP A 157 -13.53 -7.29 -6.00
C ASP A 157 -12.66 -7.31 -7.27
N TYR A 158 -12.32 -6.13 -7.80
CA TYR A 158 -11.45 -6.01 -8.97
C TYR A 158 -10.03 -6.50 -8.69
N VAL A 159 -9.39 -6.00 -7.63
CA VAL A 159 -8.00 -6.39 -7.34
C VAL A 159 -7.90 -7.85 -6.97
N TRP A 160 -8.92 -8.42 -6.32
CA TRP A 160 -8.92 -9.84 -5.94
C TRP A 160 -8.83 -10.77 -7.14
N SER A 161 -9.51 -10.45 -8.23
CA SER A 161 -9.43 -11.24 -9.46
C SER A 161 -8.00 -11.27 -10.03
N ASN A 162 -7.23 -10.19 -9.84
CA ASN A 162 -5.91 -9.99 -10.41
C ASN A 162 -4.74 -10.32 -9.45
N VAL A 163 -5.01 -10.40 -8.14
CA VAL A 163 -4.00 -10.81 -7.15
C VAL A 163 -3.60 -12.26 -7.37
N SER A 164 -2.31 -12.55 -7.31
CA SER A 164 -1.76 -13.91 -7.44
C SER A 164 -2.24 -14.82 -6.30
N HIS A 165 -2.25 -16.12 -6.53
CA HIS A 165 -2.41 -17.07 -5.43
C HIS A 165 -1.30 -16.83 -4.40
N GLU A 166 -1.64 -16.74 -3.11
CA GLU A 166 -0.74 -16.34 -2.02
C GLU A 166 -0.39 -14.83 -2.00
N GLY A 167 -0.92 -14.02 -2.92
CA GLY A 167 -0.74 -12.57 -2.93
C GLY A 167 -1.50 -11.87 -1.80
N LEU A 168 -1.12 -10.64 -1.51
CA LEU A 168 -1.67 -9.85 -0.40
C LEU A 168 -2.39 -8.61 -0.91
N VAL A 169 -3.49 -8.27 -0.24
CA VAL A 169 -4.13 -6.96 -0.32
C VAL A 169 -3.96 -6.27 1.03
N VAL A 170 -3.39 -5.09 1.01
CA VAL A 170 -3.19 -4.20 2.17
C VAL A 170 -4.11 -3.01 2.01
N MET A 171 -4.90 -2.71 3.02
CA MET A 171 -5.83 -1.59 3.02
C MET A 171 -5.57 -0.67 4.19
N ASP A 172 -5.31 0.60 3.89
CA ASP A 172 -5.04 1.62 4.89
C ASP A 172 -6.32 2.25 5.43
N TYR A 173 -6.19 2.96 6.55
CA TYR A 173 -7.25 3.73 7.21
C TYR A 173 -8.43 2.90 7.73
N VAL A 174 -8.33 1.59 7.85
CA VAL A 174 -9.44 0.70 8.24
C VAL A 174 -10.03 1.02 9.63
N ASN A 175 -9.29 1.68 10.52
CA ASN A 175 -9.79 2.12 11.82
C ASN A 175 -10.28 3.57 11.81
N SER A 176 -9.67 4.44 11.03
CA SER A 176 -9.99 5.87 10.99
C SER A 176 -11.05 6.22 9.97
N HIS A 177 -11.22 5.41 8.95
CA HIS A 177 -12.21 5.56 7.88
C HIS A 177 -13.13 4.34 7.87
N LYS A 178 -14.26 4.43 8.59
CA LYS A 178 -15.19 3.32 8.77
C LYS A 178 -15.61 2.62 7.46
N PRO A 179 -15.91 3.33 6.34
CA PRO A 179 -16.23 2.69 5.06
C PRO A 179 -15.13 1.74 4.57
N ALA A 180 -13.85 2.05 4.77
CA ALA A 180 -12.75 1.16 4.39
C ALA A 180 -12.74 -0.12 5.25
N GLY A 181 -12.86 0.03 6.57
CA GLY A 181 -12.88 -1.11 7.49
C GLY A 181 -14.06 -2.05 7.26
N ASP A 182 -15.27 -1.48 7.13
CA ASP A 182 -16.49 -2.26 6.87
C ASP A 182 -16.39 -3.00 5.52
N ALA A 183 -15.91 -2.31 4.46
CA ALA A 183 -15.75 -2.92 3.14
C ALA A 183 -14.78 -4.11 3.17
N LEU A 184 -13.64 -3.99 3.86
CA LEU A 184 -12.68 -5.08 3.98
C LEU A 184 -13.25 -6.28 4.74
N VAL A 185 -13.92 -6.03 5.88
CA VAL A 185 -14.53 -7.10 6.69
C VAL A 185 -15.58 -7.87 5.89
N ASP A 186 -16.50 -7.16 5.23
CA ASP A 186 -17.57 -7.79 4.47
C ASP A 186 -17.04 -8.50 3.21
N PHE A 187 -16.00 -7.95 2.59
CA PHE A 187 -15.29 -8.61 1.50
C PHE A 187 -14.67 -9.93 1.95
N CYS A 188 -13.97 -9.92 3.08
CA CYS A 188 -13.31 -11.11 3.61
C CYS A 188 -14.32 -12.20 3.99
N LYS A 189 -15.43 -11.84 4.65
CA LYS A 189 -16.53 -12.77 4.94
C LYS A 189 -17.08 -13.43 3.68
N GLY A 190 -17.34 -12.65 2.62
CA GLY A 190 -17.84 -13.14 1.35
C GLY A 190 -16.90 -14.11 0.62
N ASN A 191 -15.60 -14.02 0.90
CA ASN A 191 -14.54 -14.83 0.27
C ASN A 191 -13.98 -15.93 1.19
N ASN A 192 -14.55 -16.14 2.38
CA ASN A 192 -14.05 -17.08 3.40
C ASN A 192 -12.56 -16.84 3.72
N ARG A 193 -12.22 -15.56 4.01
CA ARG A 193 -10.88 -15.13 4.40
C ARG A 193 -10.94 -14.40 5.73
N ASP A 194 -9.85 -14.53 6.49
CA ASP A 194 -9.67 -13.81 7.73
C ASP A 194 -8.60 -12.72 7.53
N PRO A 195 -8.96 -11.42 7.64
CA PRO A 195 -7.99 -10.35 7.60
C PRO A 195 -7.27 -10.22 8.92
N ILE A 196 -6.00 -9.85 8.89
CA ILE A 196 -5.31 -9.35 10.08
C ILE A 196 -5.40 -7.83 10.15
N PHE A 197 -5.47 -7.27 11.38
CA PHE A 197 -5.56 -5.84 11.63
C PHE A 197 -4.39 -5.38 12.48
N LEU A 198 -3.51 -4.58 11.89
CA LEU A 198 -2.36 -4.01 12.59
C LEU A 198 -2.77 -2.75 13.36
N LYS A 199 -2.28 -2.64 14.59
CA LYS A 199 -2.62 -1.56 15.53
C LYS A 199 -1.78 -0.29 15.28
N THR A 200 -1.84 0.25 14.06
CA THR A 200 -1.39 1.60 13.78
C THR A 200 -2.52 2.58 14.14
N ARG A 201 -2.22 3.87 14.30
CA ARG A 201 -3.22 4.90 14.65
C ARG A 201 -4.40 4.92 13.66
N TYR A 202 -4.10 4.76 12.38
CA TYR A 202 -5.11 4.81 11.31
C TYR A 202 -5.67 3.42 10.96
N GLY A 203 -5.03 2.37 11.44
CA GLY A 203 -5.36 0.98 11.14
C GLY A 203 -4.90 0.55 9.76
N VAL A 204 -4.38 -0.66 9.70
CA VAL A 204 -4.05 -1.34 8.44
C VAL A 204 -4.65 -2.73 8.48
N GLY A 205 -5.44 -3.07 7.46
CA GLY A 205 -5.95 -4.42 7.26
C GLY A 205 -5.17 -5.14 6.17
N ILE A 206 -4.88 -6.41 6.38
CA ILE A 206 -4.20 -7.26 5.39
C ILE A 206 -5.01 -8.52 5.18
N VAL A 207 -5.28 -8.86 3.92
CA VAL A 207 -5.90 -10.13 3.55
C VAL A 207 -5.05 -10.85 2.51
N LYS A 208 -5.00 -12.17 2.60
CA LYS A 208 -4.25 -13.05 1.70
C LYS A 208 -5.22 -13.86 0.83
N LYS A 209 -4.90 -13.98 -0.46
CA LYS A 209 -5.65 -14.76 -1.43
C LYS A 209 -5.40 -16.27 -1.34
#